data_960d9eda5430f9823f3a8edfea500e5e
#
_entry.id   960d9eda5430f9823f3a8edfea500e5e
#
_cell.length_a   1.000
_cell.length_b   1.000
_cell.length_c   1.000
_cell.angle_alpha   90.00
_cell.angle_beta   90.00
_cell.angle_gamma   90.00
#
_symmetry.space_group_name_H-M   'P 1'
#
loop_
_entity.id
_entity.type
_entity.pdbx_description
1 polymer ?
#
loop_
_entity_poly.entity_id
_entity_poly.type
_entity_poly.pdbx_seq_one_letter_code
_entity_poly.pdbx_strand_id
1 'polypeptide(L)'
;KKVTVFVELKARFDEENNLATAEMMQAAGIKIIYSIPGLKVHAKVALIRRRGLNGEKIPSYAYISTGNFNEKTATLYADCGLFTCRKEIVADLYNLFRTLQGKEDPKFTTLLVARFNLIPELNRLIDREISLADEGKQGRIILKMNALQDPTMIDRLYEASEHGVQIDLIVRGICCLIPGQSYSRNIRVTRIVDSFLEHARIWYFGNDGTPKVFMGSPDWMRRNL
;
A
#
# COMPACT_ATOMS: atom_id res chain seq x y z
N LYS A 1 19.14 17.89 -15.32
CA LYS A 1 18.04 17.20 -14.59
C LYS A 1 18.63 16.67 -13.27
N LYS A 2 17.88 16.75 -12.17
CA LYS A 2 18.29 16.15 -10.89
C LYS A 2 17.47 14.88 -10.70
N VAL A 3 18.14 13.76 -10.45
CA VAL A 3 17.52 12.46 -10.16
C VAL A 3 17.93 12.05 -8.76
N THR A 4 16.98 11.49 -8.00
CA THR A 4 17.21 10.89 -6.69
C THR A 4 16.53 9.53 -6.68
N VAL A 5 17.25 8.51 -6.25
CA VAL A 5 16.73 7.14 -6.14
C VAL A 5 16.90 6.67 -4.70
N PHE A 6 15.84 6.09 -4.14
CA PHE A 6 15.91 5.35 -2.90
C PHE A 6 16.06 3.87 -3.23
N VAL A 7 17.10 3.24 -2.69
CA VAL A 7 17.42 1.82 -2.90
C VAL A 7 17.27 1.06 -1.59
N GLU A 8 16.36 0.08 -1.54
CA GLU A 8 16.25 -0.87 -0.44
C GLU A 8 17.28 -1.98 -0.64
N LEU A 9 18.35 -1.95 0.15
CA LEU A 9 19.46 -2.91 0.01
C LEU A 9 19.09 -4.33 0.44
N LYS A 10 18.23 -4.47 1.48
CA LYS A 10 17.81 -5.78 2.00
C LYS A 10 16.66 -6.39 1.17
N ALA A 11 16.88 -6.52 -0.14
CA ALA A 11 15.95 -7.23 -1.03
C ALA A 11 16.31 -8.71 -1.07
N ARG A 12 15.34 -9.59 -0.77
CA ARG A 12 15.53 -11.05 -0.81
C ARG A 12 16.06 -11.47 -2.18
N PHE A 13 17.23 -12.11 -2.25
CA PHE A 13 17.89 -12.66 -3.45
C PHE A 13 18.42 -11.65 -4.48
N ASP A 14 18.44 -10.33 -4.19
CA ASP A 14 18.83 -9.29 -5.16
C ASP A 14 19.77 -8.23 -4.53
N GLU A 15 20.37 -8.50 -3.36
CA GLU A 15 21.18 -7.52 -2.64
C GLU A 15 22.41 -7.07 -3.45
N GLU A 16 23.10 -8.04 -4.04
CA GLU A 16 24.31 -7.79 -4.84
C GLU A 16 24.01 -7.00 -6.12
N ASN A 17 22.91 -7.35 -6.80
CA ASN A 17 22.46 -6.63 -8.00
C ASN A 17 21.95 -5.21 -7.67
N ASN A 18 21.27 -5.03 -6.55
CA ASN A 18 20.84 -3.71 -6.09
C ASN A 18 22.03 -2.80 -5.76
N LEU A 19 23.09 -3.35 -5.16
CA LEU A 19 24.30 -2.60 -4.85
C LEU A 19 25.02 -2.19 -6.14
N ALA A 20 25.27 -3.12 -7.04
CA ALA A 20 25.92 -2.85 -8.31
C ALA A 20 25.15 -1.82 -9.17
N THR A 21 23.84 -1.94 -9.21
CA THR A 21 22.97 -0.98 -9.90
C THR A 21 23.02 0.40 -9.24
N ALA A 22 23.06 0.48 -7.92
CA ALA A 22 23.19 1.74 -7.18
C ALA A 22 24.53 2.43 -7.48
N GLU A 23 25.63 1.68 -7.53
CA GLU A 23 26.96 2.19 -7.89
C GLU A 23 26.98 2.76 -9.33
N MET A 24 26.41 2.03 -10.28
CA MET A 24 26.29 2.50 -11.67
C MET A 24 25.48 3.81 -11.76
N MET A 25 24.38 3.91 -11.06
CA MET A 25 23.55 5.13 -11.02
C MET A 25 24.32 6.29 -10.37
N GLN A 26 25.07 6.02 -9.31
CA GLN A 26 25.89 7.03 -8.62
C GLN A 26 27.03 7.54 -9.51
N ALA A 27 27.68 6.65 -10.25
CA ALA A 27 28.69 7.02 -11.24
C ALA A 27 28.11 7.90 -12.37
N ALA A 28 26.84 7.72 -12.71
CA ALA A 28 26.10 8.58 -13.65
C ALA A 28 25.61 9.92 -13.03
N GLY A 29 26.00 10.25 -11.79
CA GLY A 29 25.63 11.51 -11.12
C GLY A 29 24.23 11.51 -10.49
N ILE A 30 23.62 10.34 -10.28
CA ILE A 30 22.34 10.19 -9.60
C ILE A 30 22.57 10.18 -8.10
N LYS A 31 21.74 10.92 -7.36
CA LYS A 31 21.77 10.87 -5.89
C LYS A 31 21.09 9.60 -5.41
N ILE A 32 21.87 8.74 -4.74
CA ILE A 32 21.35 7.54 -4.11
C ILE A 32 21.07 7.79 -2.63
N ILE A 33 19.95 7.29 -2.14
CA ILE A 33 19.58 7.20 -0.74
C ILE A 33 19.44 5.71 -0.44
N TYR A 34 20.24 5.23 0.48
CA TYR A 34 20.20 3.85 0.93
C TYR A 34 19.19 3.67 2.06
N SER A 35 18.91 2.41 2.37
CA SER A 35 17.98 1.99 3.42
C SER A 35 18.17 2.77 4.73
N ILE A 36 17.05 3.13 5.35
CA ILE A 36 17.06 3.78 6.66
C ILE A 36 17.19 2.68 7.73
N PRO A 37 18.13 2.79 8.69
CA PRO A 37 18.28 1.81 9.76
C PRO A 37 16.95 1.58 10.51
N GLY A 38 16.58 0.31 10.71
CA GLY A 38 15.33 -0.07 11.40
C GLY A 38 14.04 0.13 10.61
N LEU A 39 14.11 0.60 9.36
CA LEU A 39 12.97 0.77 8.48
C LEU A 39 13.19 -0.02 7.19
N LYS A 40 12.20 -0.85 6.83
CA LYS A 40 12.15 -1.49 5.51
C LYS A 40 11.15 -0.76 4.63
N VAL A 41 11.64 -0.14 3.56
CA VAL A 41 10.78 0.56 2.60
C VAL A 41 10.28 -0.41 1.54
N HIS A 42 8.97 -0.63 1.49
CA HIS A 42 8.33 -1.55 0.55
C HIS A 42 7.50 -0.84 -0.52
N ALA A 43 7.49 0.48 -0.52
CA ALA A 43 6.77 1.29 -1.51
C ALA A 43 7.41 1.16 -2.91
N LYS A 44 6.57 1.10 -3.95
CA LYS A 44 6.96 1.11 -5.36
C LYS A 44 6.36 2.35 -5.99
N VAL A 45 7.17 3.42 -6.01
CA VAL A 45 6.70 4.75 -6.38
C VAL A 45 7.72 5.49 -7.23
N ALA A 46 7.24 6.34 -8.14
CA ALA A 46 8.08 7.28 -8.86
C ALA A 46 7.40 8.65 -8.92
N LEU A 47 8.20 9.72 -8.87
CA LEU A 47 7.73 11.09 -8.92
C LEU A 47 8.53 11.88 -9.97
N ILE A 48 7.82 12.43 -10.94
CA ILE A 48 8.40 13.35 -11.93
C ILE A 48 7.91 14.75 -11.61
N ARG A 49 8.81 15.59 -11.04
CA ARG A 49 8.53 17.00 -10.81
C ARG A 49 8.96 17.83 -12.01
N ARG A 50 8.02 18.61 -12.50
CA ARG A 50 8.27 19.52 -13.64
C ARG A 50 8.20 20.98 -13.15
N ARG A 51 9.02 21.82 -13.75
CA ARG A 51 8.96 23.28 -13.59
C ARG A 51 8.69 23.89 -14.94
N GLY A 52 7.67 24.70 -15.03
CA GLY A 52 7.40 25.53 -16.21
C GLY A 52 8.45 26.61 -16.37
N LEU A 53 8.62 27.09 -17.59
CA LEU A 53 9.38 28.27 -17.88
C LEU A 53 8.51 29.49 -17.55
N ASN A 54 9.14 30.58 -17.06
CA ASN A 54 8.46 31.85 -16.80
C ASN A 54 7.20 31.76 -15.92
N GLY A 55 7.17 30.82 -14.94
CA GLY A 55 6.05 30.70 -14.01
C GLY A 55 4.88 29.86 -14.52
N GLU A 56 5.00 29.24 -15.70
CA GLU A 56 4.00 28.34 -16.24
C GLU A 56 3.73 27.18 -15.27
N LYS A 57 2.44 26.89 -15.00
CA LYS A 57 2.00 25.75 -14.17
C LYS A 57 1.84 24.51 -15.03
N ILE A 58 2.88 23.69 -15.11
CA ILE A 58 2.84 22.39 -15.77
C ILE A 58 2.65 21.26 -14.77
N PRO A 59 1.90 20.18 -15.10
CA PRO A 59 1.66 19.10 -14.18
C PRO A 59 2.93 18.32 -13.86
N SER A 60 3.05 17.91 -12.61
CA SER A 60 3.96 16.86 -12.15
C SER A 60 3.22 15.52 -12.13
N TYR A 61 3.95 14.42 -12.22
CA TYR A 61 3.36 13.09 -12.33
C TYR A 61 3.84 12.17 -11.22
N ALA A 62 2.93 11.37 -10.73
CA ALA A 62 3.18 10.31 -9.76
C ALA A 62 2.87 8.95 -10.37
N TYR A 63 3.68 7.95 -10.05
CA TYR A 63 3.41 6.55 -10.27
C TYR A 63 3.45 5.81 -8.96
N ILE A 64 2.44 4.98 -8.70
CA ILE A 64 2.31 4.15 -7.50
C ILE A 64 1.94 2.74 -7.96
N SER A 65 2.62 1.71 -7.47
CA SER A 65 2.38 0.34 -7.88
C SER A 65 2.36 -0.64 -6.70
N THR A 66 1.64 -1.72 -6.87
CA THR A 66 1.72 -2.91 -6.02
C THR A 66 2.94 -3.76 -6.38
N GLY A 67 3.42 -3.67 -7.62
CA GLY A 67 4.50 -4.46 -8.21
C GLY A 67 5.88 -3.82 -8.11
N ASN A 68 6.90 -4.65 -8.01
CA ASN A 68 8.30 -4.22 -7.94
C ASN A 68 8.80 -3.65 -9.28
N PHE A 69 9.76 -2.71 -9.21
CA PHE A 69 10.55 -2.31 -10.38
C PHE A 69 11.60 -3.38 -10.71
N ASN A 70 11.14 -4.54 -11.14
CA ASN A 70 11.97 -5.69 -11.48
C ASN A 70 11.38 -6.41 -12.69
N GLU A 71 12.16 -6.55 -13.75
CA GLU A 71 11.71 -7.11 -15.02
C GLU A 71 11.25 -8.56 -14.93
N LYS A 72 11.94 -9.40 -14.12
CA LYS A 72 11.59 -10.81 -13.94
C LYS A 72 10.24 -10.97 -13.22
N THR A 73 10.03 -10.21 -12.12
CA THR A 73 8.77 -10.29 -11.39
C THR A 73 7.61 -9.68 -12.19
N ALA A 74 7.87 -8.70 -13.04
CA ALA A 74 6.84 -8.08 -13.89
C ALA A 74 6.24 -9.04 -14.93
N THR A 75 6.96 -10.10 -15.31
CA THR A 75 6.44 -11.12 -16.22
C THR A 75 5.65 -12.22 -15.53
N LEU A 76 5.77 -12.36 -14.21
CA LEU A 76 5.19 -13.45 -13.43
C LEU A 76 4.04 -12.99 -12.50
N TYR A 77 4.01 -11.72 -12.13
CA TYR A 77 3.11 -11.19 -11.11
C TYR A 77 1.98 -10.39 -11.75
N ALA A 78 0.76 -10.61 -11.26
CA ALA A 78 -0.38 -9.76 -11.54
C ALA A 78 -0.37 -8.59 -10.56
N ASP A 79 -0.04 -7.41 -11.05
CA ASP A 79 0.10 -6.18 -10.27
C ASP A 79 -0.77 -5.05 -10.84
N CYS A 80 -1.00 -4.02 -10.02
CA CYS A 80 -1.68 -2.80 -10.42
C CYS A 80 -0.74 -1.60 -10.32
N GLY A 81 -0.82 -0.71 -11.31
CA GLY A 81 -0.09 0.55 -11.33
C GLY A 81 -1.01 1.73 -11.63
N LEU A 82 -0.81 2.83 -10.90
CA LEU A 82 -1.53 4.09 -11.10
C LEU A 82 -0.55 5.16 -11.57
N PHE A 83 -0.77 5.68 -12.78
CA PHE A 83 -0.19 6.94 -13.24
C PHE A 83 -1.17 8.09 -13.02
N THR A 84 -0.73 9.17 -12.40
CA THR A 84 -1.61 10.30 -12.10
C THR A 84 -0.86 11.62 -12.05
N CYS A 85 -1.58 12.72 -12.32
CA CYS A 85 -1.14 14.10 -12.07
C CYS A 85 -1.98 14.79 -10.98
N ARG A 86 -2.78 14.04 -10.21
CA ARG A 86 -3.56 14.58 -9.08
C ARG A 86 -2.63 15.27 -8.10
N LYS A 87 -2.89 16.55 -7.85
CA LYS A 87 -1.99 17.43 -7.07
C LYS A 87 -1.78 16.92 -5.64
N GLU A 88 -2.84 16.40 -5.02
CA GLU A 88 -2.82 15.88 -3.66
C GLU A 88 -1.90 14.64 -3.55
N ILE A 89 -2.01 13.71 -4.50
CA ILE A 89 -1.16 12.51 -4.57
C ILE A 89 0.29 12.88 -4.85
N VAL A 90 0.52 13.81 -5.78
CA VAL A 90 1.86 14.32 -6.12
C VAL A 90 2.50 15.00 -4.91
N ALA A 91 1.73 15.79 -4.14
CA ALA A 91 2.21 16.46 -2.93
C ALA A 91 2.58 15.46 -1.83
N ASP A 92 1.72 14.48 -1.56
CA ASP A 92 1.97 13.44 -0.56
C ASP A 92 3.18 12.59 -0.95
N LEU A 93 3.32 12.24 -2.23
CA LEU A 93 4.47 11.48 -2.71
C LEU A 93 5.78 12.29 -2.60
N TYR A 94 5.72 13.60 -2.83
CA TYR A 94 6.85 14.47 -2.58
C TYR A 94 7.25 14.50 -1.10
N ASN A 95 6.25 14.58 -0.19
CA ASN A 95 6.48 14.50 1.25
C ASN A 95 7.11 13.16 1.65
N LEU A 96 6.63 12.03 1.07
CA LEU A 96 7.25 10.72 1.30
C LEU A 96 8.75 10.73 0.93
N PHE A 97 9.11 11.24 -0.25
CA PHE A 97 10.52 11.35 -0.63
C PHE A 97 11.34 12.27 0.28
N ARG A 98 10.73 13.32 0.85
CA ARG A 98 11.39 14.17 1.86
C ARG A 98 11.65 13.42 3.16
N THR A 99 10.66 12.66 3.63
CA THR A 99 10.78 11.81 4.82
C THR A 99 11.88 10.77 4.66
N LEU A 100 11.93 10.09 3.51
CA LEU A 100 13.00 9.14 3.20
C LEU A 100 14.39 9.79 3.13
N GLN A 101 14.46 11.11 2.99
CA GLN A 101 15.71 11.89 3.07
C GLN A 101 16.02 12.42 4.47
N GLY A 102 15.24 12.04 5.48
CA GLY A 102 15.39 12.52 6.86
C GLY A 102 14.95 13.99 7.05
N LYS A 103 14.09 14.51 6.18
CA LYS A 103 13.60 15.88 6.23
C LYS A 103 12.15 15.90 6.67
N GLU A 104 11.90 16.44 7.87
CA GLU A 104 10.56 16.74 8.44
C GLU A 104 9.64 15.53 8.68
N ASP A 105 8.75 15.68 9.66
CA ASP A 105 7.59 14.81 9.88
C ASP A 105 6.49 15.19 8.89
N PRO A 106 6.16 14.36 7.91
CA PRO A 106 5.21 14.72 6.88
C PRO A 106 3.77 14.53 7.36
N LYS A 107 2.89 15.41 6.89
CA LYS A 107 1.45 15.14 6.89
C LYS A 107 1.07 14.56 5.55
N PHE A 108 0.37 13.41 5.57
CA PHE A 108 -0.23 12.79 4.40
C PHE A 108 -1.74 13.04 4.43
N THR A 109 -2.32 13.46 3.30
CA THR A 109 -3.74 13.83 3.19
C THR A 109 -4.54 12.86 2.34
N THR A 110 -3.89 12.21 1.39
CA THR A 110 -4.51 11.33 0.40
C THR A 110 -3.90 9.94 0.41
N LEU A 111 -2.57 9.85 0.53
CA LEU A 111 -1.87 8.58 0.62
C LEU A 111 -1.93 8.04 2.04
N LEU A 112 -2.18 6.73 2.16
CA LEU A 112 -2.04 6.01 3.42
C LEU A 112 -0.62 5.44 3.49
N VAL A 113 0.12 5.91 4.48
CA VAL A 113 1.52 5.55 4.66
C VAL A 113 1.69 4.86 6.00
N ALA A 114 2.27 3.65 5.97
CA ALA A 114 2.58 2.89 7.18
C ALA A 114 3.38 3.72 8.19
N ARG A 115 3.17 3.49 9.49
CA ARG A 115 3.70 4.24 10.63
C ARG A 115 3.18 5.68 10.80
N PHE A 116 2.45 6.24 9.82
CA PHE A 116 1.93 7.61 9.91
C PHE A 116 0.40 7.60 10.07
N ASN A 117 -0.33 7.33 8.99
CA ASN A 117 -1.78 7.44 8.97
C ASN A 117 -2.52 6.17 8.53
N LEU A 118 -1.81 5.09 8.17
CA LEU A 118 -2.43 3.88 7.62
C LEU A 118 -3.37 3.20 8.64
N ILE A 119 -2.88 2.80 9.81
CA ILE A 119 -3.69 2.09 10.82
C ILE A 119 -4.84 2.95 11.34
N PRO A 120 -4.64 4.22 11.72
CA PRO A 120 -5.75 5.10 12.14
C PRO A 120 -6.86 5.18 11.09
N GLU A 121 -6.51 5.32 9.81
CA GLU A 121 -7.51 5.42 8.75
C GLU A 121 -8.21 4.08 8.48
N LEU A 122 -7.51 2.95 8.54
CA LEU A 122 -8.13 1.63 8.41
C LEU A 122 -9.15 1.38 9.54
N ASN A 123 -8.79 1.72 10.77
CA ASN A 123 -9.72 1.61 11.92
C ASN A 123 -10.95 2.50 11.70
N ARG A 124 -10.76 3.76 11.30
CA ARG A 124 -11.88 4.67 10.99
C ARG A 124 -12.82 4.13 9.90
N LEU A 125 -12.24 3.48 8.86
CA LEU A 125 -13.04 2.86 7.80
C LEU A 125 -13.82 1.65 8.30
N ILE A 126 -13.21 0.81 9.12
CA ILE A 126 -13.89 -0.33 9.75
C ILE A 126 -15.00 0.16 10.70
N ASP A 127 -14.73 1.17 11.54
CA ASP A 127 -15.73 1.78 12.44
C ASP A 127 -16.92 2.33 11.64
N ARG A 128 -16.68 2.90 10.46
CA ARG A 128 -17.75 3.38 9.59
C ARG A 128 -18.65 2.24 9.11
N GLU A 129 -18.07 1.11 8.69
CA GLU A 129 -18.85 -0.06 8.25
C GLU A 129 -19.63 -0.69 9.41
N ILE A 130 -19.06 -0.73 10.61
CA ILE A 130 -19.72 -1.17 11.84
C ILE A 130 -20.93 -0.26 12.13
N SER A 131 -20.73 1.07 12.14
CA SER A 131 -21.82 2.01 12.39
C SER A 131 -22.97 1.87 11.38
N LEU A 132 -22.65 1.62 10.11
CA LEU A 132 -23.68 1.38 9.09
C LEU A 132 -24.48 0.10 9.38
N ALA A 133 -23.80 -0.96 9.79
CA ALA A 133 -24.47 -2.22 10.13
C ALA A 133 -25.37 -2.05 11.38
N ASP A 134 -24.91 -1.34 12.40
CA ASP A 134 -25.68 -1.01 13.60
C ASP A 134 -26.92 -0.13 13.30
N GLU A 135 -26.84 0.72 12.28
CA GLU A 135 -27.97 1.50 11.74
C GLU A 135 -28.95 0.65 10.89
N GLY A 136 -28.72 -0.65 10.73
CA GLY A 136 -29.51 -1.54 9.88
C GLY A 136 -29.21 -1.39 8.38
N LYS A 137 -28.14 -0.71 8.02
CA LYS A 137 -27.63 -0.58 6.65
C LYS A 137 -26.64 -1.68 6.32
N GLN A 138 -26.24 -1.77 5.05
CA GLN A 138 -25.25 -2.76 4.61
C GLN A 138 -23.84 -2.28 4.90
N GLY A 139 -23.19 -2.82 5.92
CA GLY A 139 -21.73 -2.75 6.09
C GLY A 139 -21.03 -3.75 5.17
N ARG A 140 -20.03 -3.30 4.40
CA ARG A 140 -19.35 -4.14 3.40
C ARG A 140 -17.84 -3.87 3.34
N ILE A 141 -17.04 -4.93 3.52
CA ILE A 141 -15.57 -4.89 3.40
C ILE A 141 -15.12 -5.99 2.44
N ILE A 142 -14.24 -5.66 1.48
CA ILE A 142 -13.57 -6.65 0.63
C ILE A 142 -12.06 -6.35 0.66
N LEU A 143 -11.27 -7.33 1.07
CA LEU A 143 -9.82 -7.17 1.19
C LEU A 143 -9.10 -8.24 0.37
N LYS A 144 -8.38 -7.82 -0.67
CA LYS A 144 -7.43 -8.67 -1.40
C LYS A 144 -6.02 -8.33 -0.93
N MET A 145 -5.27 -9.33 -0.47
CA MET A 145 -3.89 -9.19 -0.01
C MET A 145 -3.12 -10.51 -0.12
N ASN A 146 -1.81 -10.45 0.04
CA ASN A 146 -1.01 -11.68 0.03
C ASN A 146 -0.96 -12.37 1.38
N ALA A 147 -1.00 -11.60 2.48
CA ALA A 147 -0.96 -12.15 3.83
C ALA A 147 -1.78 -11.30 4.81
N LEU A 148 -2.49 -11.99 5.70
CA LEU A 148 -3.24 -11.45 6.83
C LEU A 148 -2.72 -12.12 8.12
N GLN A 149 -1.94 -11.38 8.93
CA GLN A 149 -1.24 -11.94 10.10
C GLN A 149 -1.25 -11.00 11.31
N ASP A 150 -1.54 -9.71 11.12
CA ASP A 150 -1.58 -8.77 12.23
C ASP A 150 -2.78 -9.07 13.14
N PRO A 151 -2.56 -9.40 14.44
CA PRO A 151 -3.63 -9.83 15.32
C PRO A 151 -4.61 -8.69 15.61
N THR A 152 -4.12 -7.46 15.75
CA THR A 152 -4.98 -6.30 16.03
C THR A 152 -5.96 -6.06 14.89
N MET A 153 -5.50 -6.14 13.65
CA MET A 153 -6.37 -5.98 12.49
C MET A 153 -7.31 -7.16 12.30
N ILE A 154 -6.91 -8.38 12.68
CA ILE A 154 -7.79 -9.56 12.67
C ILE A 154 -8.91 -9.39 13.71
N ASP A 155 -8.59 -8.93 14.91
CA ASP A 155 -9.58 -8.67 15.97
C ASP A 155 -10.59 -7.61 15.51
N ARG A 156 -10.14 -6.55 14.81
CA ARG A 156 -11.02 -5.55 14.23
C ARG A 156 -11.98 -6.11 13.16
N LEU A 157 -11.53 -7.09 12.37
CA LEU A 157 -12.40 -7.79 11.40
C LEU A 157 -13.41 -8.71 12.11
N TYR A 158 -13.03 -9.36 13.20
CA TYR A 158 -13.95 -10.14 14.01
C TYR A 158 -15.02 -9.24 14.63
N GLU A 159 -14.65 -8.13 15.25
CA GLU A 159 -15.58 -7.15 15.78
C GLU A 159 -16.56 -6.65 14.71
N ALA A 160 -16.07 -6.28 13.53
CA ALA A 160 -16.94 -5.88 12.43
C ALA A 160 -17.91 -7.00 12.00
N SER A 161 -17.47 -8.25 12.00
CA SER A 161 -18.33 -9.42 11.72
C SER A 161 -19.41 -9.60 12.77
N GLU A 162 -19.10 -9.43 14.05
CA GLU A 162 -20.09 -9.53 15.14
C GLU A 162 -21.19 -8.50 15.04
N HIS A 163 -20.86 -7.29 14.55
CA HIS A 163 -21.81 -6.21 14.24
C HIS A 163 -22.56 -6.40 12.90
N GLY A 164 -22.33 -7.50 12.18
CA GLY A 164 -23.08 -7.83 10.97
C GLY A 164 -22.46 -7.34 9.66
N VAL A 165 -21.29 -6.74 9.69
CA VAL A 165 -20.57 -6.32 8.47
C VAL A 165 -20.22 -7.55 7.63
N GLN A 166 -20.55 -7.52 6.33
CA GLN A 166 -20.20 -8.58 5.39
C GLN A 166 -18.77 -8.41 4.89
N ILE A 167 -17.94 -9.41 5.11
CA ILE A 167 -16.50 -9.34 4.85
C ILE A 167 -16.07 -10.44 3.90
N ASP A 168 -15.52 -10.07 2.74
CA ASP A 168 -14.85 -11.01 1.84
C ASP A 168 -13.34 -10.78 1.86
N LEU A 169 -12.61 -11.83 2.19
CA LEU A 169 -11.15 -11.85 2.19
C LEU A 169 -10.65 -12.71 1.03
N ILE A 170 -9.75 -12.16 0.23
CA ILE A 170 -9.04 -12.87 -0.82
C ILE A 170 -7.56 -12.87 -0.43
N VAL A 171 -7.12 -13.93 0.26
CA VAL A 171 -5.77 -14.01 0.84
C VAL A 171 -4.98 -15.12 0.15
N ARG A 172 -3.96 -14.75 -0.61
CA ARG A 172 -3.17 -15.68 -1.41
C ARG A 172 -2.29 -16.62 -0.59
N GLY A 173 -1.66 -16.11 0.47
CA GLY A 173 -0.65 -16.82 1.26
C GLY A 173 -1.11 -17.07 2.69
N ILE A 174 -0.37 -16.55 3.66
CA ILE A 174 -0.63 -16.71 5.10
C ILE A 174 -1.92 -15.99 5.48
N CYS A 175 -2.85 -16.72 6.09
CA CYS A 175 -4.05 -16.18 6.70
C CYS A 175 -4.17 -16.72 8.12
N CYS A 176 -4.01 -15.85 9.12
CA CYS A 176 -4.16 -16.23 10.53
C CYS A 176 -5.59 -16.02 11.05
N LEU A 177 -6.48 -15.42 10.25
CA LEU A 177 -7.90 -15.31 10.56
C LEU A 177 -8.61 -16.66 10.37
N ILE A 178 -9.45 -17.04 11.32
CA ILE A 178 -10.22 -18.31 11.30
C ILE A 178 -11.68 -17.97 10.95
N PRO A 179 -12.16 -18.36 9.76
CA PRO A 179 -13.56 -18.18 9.39
C PRO A 179 -14.47 -19.25 10.00
N GLY A 180 -15.79 -19.03 9.95
CA GLY A 180 -16.79 -20.03 10.33
C GLY A 180 -17.00 -20.22 11.83
N GLN A 181 -16.45 -19.35 12.67
CA GLN A 181 -16.71 -19.28 14.11
C GLN A 181 -17.88 -18.34 14.41
N SER A 182 -18.40 -18.34 15.64
CA SER A 182 -19.48 -17.44 16.05
C SER A 182 -19.14 -15.97 15.81
N TYR A 183 -17.89 -15.55 16.07
CA TYR A 183 -17.37 -14.21 15.88
C TYR A 183 -16.95 -13.89 14.43
N SER A 184 -16.88 -14.88 13.54
CA SER A 184 -16.50 -14.72 12.14
C SER A 184 -17.55 -15.22 11.14
N ARG A 185 -18.82 -15.30 11.56
CA ARG A 185 -19.92 -15.85 10.72
C ARG A 185 -20.17 -15.05 9.43
N ASN A 186 -19.84 -13.76 9.43
CA ASN A 186 -20.00 -12.87 8.30
C ASN A 186 -18.70 -12.68 7.49
N ILE A 187 -17.66 -13.50 7.79
CA ILE A 187 -16.38 -13.45 7.08
C ILE A 187 -16.25 -14.67 6.18
N ARG A 188 -16.06 -14.41 4.89
CA ARG A 188 -15.70 -15.43 3.91
C ARG A 188 -14.24 -15.26 3.51
N VAL A 189 -13.47 -16.34 3.53
CA VAL A 189 -12.06 -16.35 3.09
C VAL A 189 -11.93 -17.20 1.84
N THR A 190 -11.34 -16.62 0.81
CA THR A 190 -11.07 -17.30 -0.47
C THR A 190 -9.60 -17.11 -0.85
N ARG A 191 -9.14 -17.94 -1.78
CA ARG A 191 -7.79 -17.90 -2.33
C ARG A 191 -7.84 -17.98 -3.84
N ILE A 192 -7.01 -17.17 -4.52
CA ILE A 192 -6.83 -17.25 -5.97
C ILE A 192 -5.44 -17.78 -6.24
N VAL A 193 -5.38 -18.85 -7.05
CA VAL A 193 -4.14 -19.44 -7.58
C VAL A 193 -4.34 -19.63 -9.06
N ASP A 194 -3.49 -19.01 -9.88
CA ASP A 194 -3.56 -19.07 -11.33
C ASP A 194 -2.14 -19.04 -11.94
N SER A 195 -2.04 -18.96 -13.25
CA SER A 195 -0.79 -18.90 -14.02
C SER A 195 0.11 -17.76 -13.60
N PHE A 196 -0.47 -16.59 -13.27
CA PHE A 196 0.25 -15.45 -12.71
C PHE A 196 0.10 -15.39 -11.20
N LEU A 197 1.16 -14.94 -10.53
CA LEU A 197 1.10 -14.73 -9.09
C LEU A 197 0.22 -13.52 -8.76
N GLU A 198 -0.91 -13.77 -8.14
CA GLU A 198 -1.85 -12.74 -7.69
C GLU A 198 -1.23 -11.88 -6.58
N HIS A 199 -0.60 -10.76 -6.97
CA HIS A 199 0.24 -9.96 -6.07
C HIS A 199 -0.38 -8.61 -5.68
N ALA A 200 -1.35 -8.11 -6.42
CA ALA A 200 -2.02 -6.86 -6.12
C ALA A 200 -2.75 -6.90 -4.76
N ARG A 201 -2.63 -5.81 -3.97
CA ARG A 201 -3.44 -5.59 -2.76
C ARG A 201 -4.44 -4.51 -3.07
N ILE A 202 -5.72 -4.84 -2.84
CA ILE A 202 -6.85 -3.96 -3.10
C ILE A 202 -7.80 -4.08 -1.92
N TRP A 203 -8.19 -2.95 -1.34
CA TRP A 203 -9.10 -2.88 -0.21
C TRP A 203 -10.32 -2.02 -0.59
N TYR A 204 -11.48 -2.53 -0.30
CA TYR A 204 -12.76 -1.89 -0.58
C TYR A 204 -13.58 -1.79 0.71
N PHE A 205 -14.13 -0.61 0.96
CA PHE A 205 -15.09 -0.32 2.03
C PHE A 205 -16.33 0.29 1.40
N GLY A 206 -17.53 -0.24 1.73
CA GLY A 206 -18.80 0.11 1.08
C GLY A 206 -19.25 1.54 1.29
N ASN A 207 -19.03 2.07 2.50
CA ASN A 207 -19.26 3.46 2.87
C ASN A 207 -20.60 4.04 2.37
N ASP A 208 -21.70 3.31 2.65
CA ASP A 208 -23.08 3.72 2.32
C ASP A 208 -23.24 4.09 0.82
N GLY A 209 -22.79 3.21 -0.08
CA GLY A 209 -22.93 3.39 -1.53
C GLY A 209 -21.92 4.37 -2.17
N THR A 210 -21.02 4.96 -1.38
CA THR A 210 -19.92 5.81 -1.87
C THR A 210 -18.57 5.15 -1.54
N PRO A 211 -18.21 4.06 -2.24
CA PRO A 211 -17.14 3.18 -1.81
C PRO A 211 -15.78 3.87 -1.77
N LYS A 212 -14.98 3.47 -0.79
CA LYS A 212 -13.56 3.81 -0.69
C LYS A 212 -12.73 2.63 -1.17
N VAL A 213 -11.92 2.86 -2.20
CA VAL A 213 -11.06 1.82 -2.79
C VAL A 213 -9.61 2.25 -2.69
N PHE A 214 -8.79 1.35 -2.20
CA PHE A 214 -7.36 1.57 -2.04
C PHE A 214 -6.58 0.49 -2.77
N MET A 215 -5.46 0.86 -3.37
CA MET A 215 -4.45 -0.04 -3.86
C MET A 215 -3.11 0.28 -3.22
N GLY A 216 -2.31 -0.72 -2.93
CA GLY A 216 -1.02 -0.49 -2.28
C GLY A 216 -0.13 -1.72 -2.22
N SER A 217 1.01 -1.57 -1.57
CA SER A 217 1.99 -2.63 -1.43
C SER A 217 2.03 -3.31 -0.05
N PRO A 218 1.42 -2.80 1.04
CA PRO A 218 1.46 -3.48 2.34
C PRO A 218 0.46 -4.63 2.40
N ASP A 219 0.89 -5.71 3.05
CA ASP A 219 0.01 -6.73 3.59
C ASP A 219 -0.38 -6.38 5.04
N TRP A 220 -1.42 -6.97 5.57
CA TRP A 220 -1.78 -6.79 6.99
C TRP A 220 -0.95 -7.70 7.88
N MET A 221 0.31 -7.34 8.00
CA MET A 221 1.32 -8.00 8.83
C MET A 221 2.03 -6.97 9.70
N ARG A 222 2.45 -7.33 10.91
CA ARG A 222 3.19 -6.45 11.84
C ARG A 222 4.36 -5.69 11.22
N ARG A 223 5.03 -6.33 10.25
CA ARG A 223 6.20 -5.72 9.56
C ARG A 223 5.83 -4.69 8.48
N ASN A 224 4.56 -4.63 8.07
CA ASN A 224 4.08 -3.78 6.98
C ASN A 224 3.17 -2.63 7.45
N LEU A 225 2.60 -2.75 8.64
CA LEU A 225 1.66 -1.81 9.26
C LEU A 225 2.33 -0.85 10.25
#